data_4bb1496bf55bf82ea33c32d8b0a1651d
#
_entry.id   4bb1496bf55bf82ea33c32d8b0a1651d
#
_cell.length_a   1.000
_cell.length_b   1.000
_cell.length_c   1.000
_cell.angle_alpha   90.00
_cell.angle_beta   90.00
_cell.angle_gamma   90.00
#
_symmetry.space_group_name_H-M   'P 1'
#
loop_
_entity.id
_entity.type
_entity.pdbx_description
1 polymer ?
#
loop_
_entity_poly.entity_id
_entity_poly.type
_entity_poly.pdbx_seq_one_letter_code
_entity_poly.pdbx_strand_id
1 'polypeptide(L)'
;MQMLADGGVGRLVYNSRYGPTALPIVFRIEGESIVLGTWDPVLFDEDLRTGIEHAEYKVAVEADEIDLDAREGWIVLVRGAAHHLDTEAERAPIIGAGLEPWIEGVPAHFIRVSPTSVWGNRIIRA
;
A
#
# COMPACT_ATOMS: atom_id res chain seq x y z
N MET A 1 5.47 -13.11 2.73
CA MET A 1 5.58 -11.67 3.01
C MET A 1 6.89 -11.24 3.64
N GLN A 2 7.84 -12.15 3.72
CA GLN A 2 9.13 -11.86 4.32
C GLN A 2 9.88 -10.72 3.62
N MET A 3 9.75 -10.62 2.31
CA MET A 3 10.37 -9.56 1.49
C MET A 3 9.81 -8.17 1.78
N LEU A 4 8.63 -8.09 2.39
CA LEU A 4 7.96 -6.83 2.75
C LEU A 4 8.08 -6.47 4.22
N ALA A 5 8.77 -7.29 5.04
CA ALA A 5 8.74 -7.18 6.50
C ALA A 5 9.13 -5.80 7.05
N ASP A 6 10.09 -5.15 6.40
CA ASP A 6 10.60 -3.85 6.84
C ASP A 6 9.80 -2.65 6.28
N GLY A 7 8.82 -2.93 5.43
CA GLY A 7 8.11 -1.88 4.73
C GLY A 7 8.95 -1.26 3.62
N GLY A 8 8.51 -0.13 3.11
CA GLY A 8 9.21 0.59 2.06
C GLY A 8 8.28 1.34 1.13
N VAL A 9 8.70 1.45 -0.12
CA VAL A 9 7.93 2.08 -1.19
C VAL A 9 7.38 1.00 -2.11
N GLY A 10 6.12 1.13 -2.44
CA GLY A 10 5.46 0.24 -3.38
C GLY A 10 4.48 1.01 -4.24
N ARG A 11 3.60 0.26 -4.87
CA ARG A 11 2.53 0.82 -5.71
C ARG A 11 1.20 0.28 -5.23
N LEU A 12 0.23 1.19 -5.07
CA LEU A 12 -1.16 0.81 -4.90
C LEU A 12 -1.80 0.77 -6.28
N VAL A 13 -2.37 -0.37 -6.63
CA VAL A 13 -3.03 -0.58 -7.92
C VAL A 13 -4.51 -0.79 -7.68
N TYR A 14 -5.33 0.01 -8.35
CA TYR A 14 -6.78 -0.05 -8.18
C TYR A 14 -7.49 0.49 -9.42
N ASN A 15 -8.78 0.24 -9.50
CA ASN A 15 -9.63 0.80 -10.55
C ASN A 15 -10.22 2.12 -10.07
N SER A 16 -9.76 3.22 -10.64
CA SER A 16 -10.34 4.53 -10.40
C SER A 16 -11.47 4.78 -11.41
N ARG A 17 -12.16 5.90 -11.23
CA ARG A 17 -13.16 6.34 -12.23
C ARG A 17 -12.56 6.58 -13.62
N TYR A 18 -11.24 6.72 -13.70
CA TYR A 18 -10.52 6.95 -14.95
C TYR A 18 -9.90 5.67 -15.51
N GLY A 19 -10.11 4.53 -14.88
CA GLY A 19 -9.56 3.25 -15.27
C GLY A 19 -8.49 2.73 -14.30
N PRO A 20 -7.75 1.68 -14.69
CA PRO A 20 -6.69 1.14 -13.85
C PRO A 20 -5.65 2.21 -13.52
N THR A 21 -5.34 2.33 -12.25
CA THR A 21 -4.46 3.37 -11.73
C THR A 21 -3.42 2.76 -10.80
N ALA A 22 -2.19 3.27 -10.85
CA ALA A 22 -1.12 2.89 -9.96
C ALA A 22 -0.55 4.14 -9.30
N LEU A 23 -0.45 4.14 -7.97
CA LEU A 23 0.10 5.26 -7.20
C LEU A 23 1.28 4.78 -6.36
N PRO A 24 2.38 5.54 -6.32
CA PRO A 24 3.45 5.27 -5.35
C PRO A 24 2.91 5.50 -3.94
N ILE A 25 3.23 4.59 -3.05
CA ILE A 25 2.86 4.68 -1.64
C ILE A 25 4.03 4.24 -0.76
N VAL A 26 3.97 4.63 0.50
CA VAL A 26 4.80 4.03 1.52
C VAL A 26 3.97 3.02 2.28
N PHE A 27 4.59 1.93 2.71
CA PHE A 27 3.85 0.88 3.39
C PHE A 27 4.62 0.31 4.57
N ARG A 28 3.89 -0.36 5.43
CA ARG A 28 4.43 -1.11 6.55
C ARG A 28 3.57 -2.33 6.80
N ILE A 29 4.18 -3.40 7.27
CA ILE A 29 3.45 -4.61 7.64
C ILE A 29 3.03 -4.48 9.10
N GLU A 30 1.74 -4.66 9.35
CA GLU A 30 1.14 -4.65 10.68
C GLU A 30 0.38 -5.97 10.88
N GLY A 31 1.01 -6.93 11.60
CA GLY A 31 0.44 -8.25 11.73
C GLY A 31 0.30 -8.94 10.38
N GLU A 32 -0.92 -9.28 9.99
CA GLU A 32 -1.22 -9.91 8.71
C GLU A 32 -1.72 -8.93 7.66
N SER A 33 -1.69 -7.63 7.95
CA SER A 33 -2.16 -6.62 7.01
C SER A 33 -1.05 -5.67 6.59
N ILE A 34 -1.31 -4.92 5.52
CA ILE A 34 -0.42 -3.88 5.01
C ILE A 34 -1.06 -2.54 5.29
N VAL A 35 -0.33 -1.65 5.93
CA VAL A 35 -0.78 -0.27 6.13
C VAL A 35 -0.05 0.62 5.15
N LEU A 36 -0.81 1.42 4.43
CA LEU A 36 -0.31 2.31 3.39
C LEU A 36 -0.47 3.75 3.81
N GLY A 37 0.54 4.56 3.51
CA GLY A 37 0.45 6.01 3.57
C GLY A 37 0.58 6.61 2.18
N THR A 38 -0.15 7.68 1.91
CA THR A 38 -0.07 8.38 0.64
C THR A 38 0.19 9.87 0.86
N TRP A 39 0.84 10.46 -0.12
CA TRP A 39 1.08 11.91 -0.16
C TRP A 39 0.15 12.65 -1.13
N ASP A 40 -0.80 11.95 -1.77
CA ASP A 40 -1.87 12.57 -2.53
C ASP A 40 -3.21 12.13 -1.98
N PRO A 41 -3.68 12.79 -0.88
CA PRO A 41 -4.87 12.34 -0.18
C PRO A 41 -6.16 12.56 -0.98
N VAL A 42 -6.21 13.57 -1.86
CA VAL A 42 -7.46 13.93 -2.53
C VAL A 42 -7.87 12.87 -3.55
N LEU A 43 -6.99 12.53 -4.49
CA LEU A 43 -7.27 11.52 -5.50
C LEU A 43 -7.49 10.16 -4.86
N PHE A 44 -6.63 9.82 -3.90
CA PHE A 44 -6.68 8.55 -3.21
C PHE A 44 -8.00 8.36 -2.46
N ASP A 45 -8.39 9.37 -1.71
CA ASP A 45 -9.61 9.32 -0.90
C ASP A 45 -10.87 9.28 -1.77
N GLU A 46 -10.95 10.16 -2.75
CA GLU A 46 -12.11 10.22 -3.64
C GLU A 46 -12.29 8.95 -4.46
N ASP A 47 -11.19 8.41 -4.98
CA ASP A 47 -11.24 7.24 -5.85
C ASP A 47 -11.57 5.94 -5.08
N LEU A 48 -11.22 5.86 -3.80
CA LEU A 48 -11.40 4.64 -3.01
C LEU A 48 -12.58 4.68 -2.06
N ARG A 49 -13.27 5.80 -1.94
CA ARG A 49 -14.48 5.86 -1.12
C ARG A 49 -15.69 5.45 -1.94
N THR A 50 -16.43 4.52 -1.37
CA THR A 50 -17.62 3.97 -2.04
C THR A 50 -18.90 4.70 -1.66
N GLY A 51 -18.88 5.60 -0.70
CA GLY A 51 -20.07 6.26 -0.17
C GLY A 51 -20.88 5.40 0.80
N ILE A 52 -20.45 4.18 1.05
CA ILE A 52 -21.04 3.28 2.03
C ILE A 52 -20.08 3.17 3.20
N GLU A 53 -20.57 3.47 4.40
CA GLU A 53 -19.74 3.39 5.60
C GLU A 53 -19.21 1.97 5.79
N HIS A 54 -17.93 1.86 6.09
CA HIS A 54 -17.21 0.59 6.26
C HIS A 54 -17.13 -0.29 5.00
N ALA A 55 -17.44 0.27 3.84
CA ALA A 55 -17.30 -0.49 2.60
C ALA A 55 -15.84 -0.77 2.28
N GLU A 56 -15.62 -1.95 1.72
CA GLU A 56 -14.29 -2.39 1.30
C GLU A 56 -14.10 -2.15 -0.18
N TYR A 57 -12.87 -1.86 -0.56
CA TYR A 57 -12.50 -1.70 -1.95
C TYR A 57 -11.38 -2.67 -2.29
N LYS A 58 -11.52 -3.39 -3.41
CA LYS A 58 -10.49 -4.35 -3.84
C LYS A 58 -9.34 -3.64 -4.51
N VAL A 59 -8.13 -3.91 -4.01
CA VAL A 59 -6.91 -3.30 -4.51
C VAL A 59 -5.80 -4.33 -4.60
N ALA A 60 -4.68 -3.91 -5.19
CA ALA A 60 -3.43 -4.66 -5.11
C ALA A 60 -2.32 -3.74 -4.65
N VAL A 61 -1.37 -4.30 -3.94
CA VAL A 61 -0.13 -3.62 -3.57
C VAL A 61 1.01 -4.37 -4.23
N GLU A 62 1.82 -3.67 -4.99
CA GLU A 62 3.01 -4.22 -5.65
C GLU A 62 4.24 -3.60 -5.02
N ALA A 63 5.24 -4.40 -4.73
CA ALA A 63 6.56 -3.94 -4.33
C ALA A 63 7.61 -4.82 -4.97
N ASP A 64 8.74 -4.23 -5.28
CA ASP A 64 9.83 -4.96 -5.92
C ASP A 64 11.16 -4.33 -5.61
N GLU A 65 12.20 -5.09 -5.86
CA GLU A 65 13.57 -4.60 -5.87
C GLU A 65 14.28 -5.38 -6.96
N ILE A 66 14.72 -4.68 -8.00
CA ILE A 66 15.34 -5.31 -9.17
C ILE A 66 16.68 -4.64 -9.43
N ASP A 67 17.75 -5.45 -9.42
CA ASP A 67 19.08 -5.04 -9.81
C ASP A 67 19.27 -5.41 -11.28
N LEU A 68 19.27 -4.40 -12.14
CA LEU A 68 19.39 -4.62 -13.58
C LEU A 68 20.77 -5.13 -14.00
N ASP A 69 21.80 -4.75 -13.30
CA ASP A 69 23.16 -5.19 -13.61
C ASP A 69 23.38 -6.66 -13.22
N ALA A 70 22.94 -7.02 -12.03
CA ALA A 70 23.02 -8.39 -11.55
C ALA A 70 21.95 -9.30 -12.17
N ARG A 71 20.88 -8.72 -12.71
CA ARG A 71 19.70 -9.43 -13.22
C ARG A 71 19.06 -10.30 -12.16
N GLU A 72 18.95 -9.73 -10.97
CA GLU A 72 18.39 -10.38 -9.80
C GLU A 72 17.42 -9.45 -9.11
N GLY A 73 16.51 -10.01 -8.34
CA GLY A 73 15.57 -9.21 -7.58
C GLY A 73 14.42 -10.04 -7.03
N TRP A 74 13.42 -9.31 -6.58
CA TRP A 74 12.18 -9.92 -6.11
C TRP A 74 11.01 -9.02 -6.47
N ILE A 75 9.85 -9.65 -6.60
CA ILE A 75 8.58 -8.99 -6.86
C ILE A 75 7.55 -9.59 -5.92
N VAL A 76 6.75 -8.75 -5.29
CA VAL A 76 5.63 -9.20 -4.47
C VAL A 76 4.38 -8.45 -4.89
N LEU A 77 3.29 -9.18 -5.08
CA LEU A 77 1.97 -8.64 -5.38
C LEU A 77 0.98 -9.18 -4.35
N VAL A 78 0.33 -8.27 -3.66
CA VAL A 78 -0.69 -8.61 -2.66
C VAL A 78 -2.02 -8.04 -3.12
N ARG A 79 -3.02 -8.90 -3.24
CA ARG A 79 -4.40 -8.47 -3.49
C ARG A 79 -5.18 -8.52 -2.19
N GLY A 80 -6.08 -7.58 -2.02
CA GLY A 80 -6.88 -7.55 -0.81
C GLY A 80 -7.92 -6.45 -0.80
N ALA A 81 -8.57 -6.32 0.35
CA ALA A 81 -9.58 -5.32 0.59
C ALA A 81 -8.98 -4.13 1.34
N ALA A 82 -9.27 -2.93 0.87
CA ALA A 82 -8.78 -1.69 1.45
C ALA A 82 -9.83 -1.09 2.39
N HIS A 83 -9.36 -0.62 3.54
CA HIS A 83 -10.17 0.10 4.53
C HIS A 83 -9.47 1.40 4.88
N HIS A 84 -10.21 2.49 4.87
CA HIS A 84 -9.67 3.77 5.33
C HIS A 84 -9.50 3.77 6.85
N LEU A 85 -8.37 4.28 7.31
CA LEU A 85 -8.11 4.49 8.73
C LEU A 85 -8.43 5.94 9.06
N ASP A 86 -9.69 6.20 9.39
CA ASP A 86 -10.25 7.55 9.52
C ASP A 86 -10.19 8.11 10.93
N THR A 87 -10.18 7.24 11.94
CA THR A 87 -10.20 7.69 13.33
C THR A 87 -8.80 7.90 13.88
N GLU A 88 -8.67 8.77 14.86
CA GLU A 88 -7.40 8.98 15.55
C GLU A 88 -6.91 7.71 16.23
N ALA A 89 -7.82 6.94 16.81
CA ALA A 89 -7.48 5.66 17.45
C ALA A 89 -6.90 4.65 16.46
N GLU A 90 -7.38 4.65 15.21
CA GLU A 90 -6.84 3.80 14.17
C GLU A 90 -5.48 4.27 13.65
N ARG A 91 -5.27 5.59 13.58
CA ARG A 91 -4.06 6.18 13.00
C ARG A 91 -2.90 6.33 13.97
N ALA A 92 -3.18 6.53 15.26
CA ALA A 92 -2.14 6.79 16.24
C ALA A 92 -1.05 5.72 16.30
N PRO A 93 -1.36 4.41 16.31
CA PRO A 93 -0.32 3.38 16.31
C PRO A 93 0.55 3.42 15.06
N ILE A 94 -0.01 3.79 13.92
CA ILE A 94 0.71 3.84 12.65
C ILE A 94 1.68 5.01 12.62
N ILE A 95 1.22 6.17 13.06
CA ILE A 95 2.06 7.38 13.17
C ILE A 95 3.18 7.13 14.18
N GLY A 96 2.85 6.51 15.33
CA GLY A 96 3.83 6.15 16.35
C GLY A 96 4.88 5.15 15.85
N ALA A 97 4.54 4.33 14.85
CA ALA A 97 5.47 3.40 14.22
C ALA A 97 6.34 4.06 13.14
N GLY A 98 6.11 5.35 12.84
CA GLY A 98 6.94 6.13 11.93
C GLY A 98 6.54 6.07 10.46
N LEU A 99 5.35 5.59 10.14
CA LEU A 99 4.87 5.60 8.77
C LEU A 99 4.32 6.99 8.43
N GLU A 100 5.10 7.78 7.73
CA GLU A 100 4.74 9.13 7.32
C GLU A 100 4.99 9.33 5.83
N PRO A 101 4.10 10.06 5.13
CA PRO A 101 4.40 10.52 3.77
C PRO A 101 5.61 11.46 3.77
N TRP A 102 6.42 11.40 2.73
CA TRP A 102 7.66 12.18 2.66
C TRP A 102 7.46 13.65 2.30
N ILE A 103 6.26 14.02 1.88
CA ILE A 103 5.96 15.42 1.54
C ILE A 103 5.48 16.15 2.78
N GLU A 104 6.25 17.13 3.21
CA GLU A 104 5.93 17.95 4.36
C GLU A 104 4.69 18.81 4.09
N GLY A 105 3.83 18.95 5.09
CA GLY A 105 2.63 19.77 5.01
C GLY A 105 1.43 19.09 4.35
N VAL A 106 1.58 17.88 3.85
CA VAL A 106 0.46 17.10 3.31
C VAL A 106 -0.13 16.27 4.45
N PRO A 107 -1.44 16.37 4.72
CA PRO A 107 -2.07 15.52 5.73
C PRO A 107 -1.87 14.05 5.41
N ALA A 108 -1.47 13.26 6.40
CA ALA A 108 -1.27 11.84 6.24
C ALA A 108 -2.61 11.13 6.10
N HIS A 109 -2.78 10.37 5.03
CA HIS A 109 -3.92 9.49 4.83
C HIS A 109 -3.44 8.05 4.83
N PHE A 110 -4.12 7.20 5.59
CA PHE A 110 -3.72 5.82 5.76
C PHE A 110 -4.85 4.88 5.35
N ILE A 111 -4.45 3.78 4.74
CA ILE A 111 -5.34 2.70 4.37
C ILE A 111 -4.73 1.39 4.86
N ARG A 112 -5.57 0.51 5.38
CA ARG A 112 -5.20 -0.86 5.71
C ARG A 112 -5.69 -1.78 4.60
N VAL A 113 -4.80 -2.61 4.09
CA VAL A 113 -5.14 -3.66 3.13
C VAL A 113 -5.08 -5.00 3.85
N SER A 114 -6.21 -5.71 3.83
CA SER A 114 -6.31 -7.07 4.37
C SER A 114 -6.10 -8.06 3.23
N PRO A 115 -4.97 -8.78 3.20
CA PRO A 115 -4.64 -9.65 2.07
C PRO A 115 -5.62 -10.80 1.89
N THR A 116 -6.02 -11.04 0.65
CA THR A 116 -6.78 -12.23 0.25
C THR A 116 -5.93 -13.17 -0.59
N SER A 117 -4.91 -12.65 -1.26
CA SER A 117 -3.93 -13.47 -1.95
C SER A 117 -2.57 -12.77 -1.98
N VAL A 118 -1.51 -13.54 -1.90
CA VAL A 118 -0.14 -13.05 -1.98
C VAL A 118 0.58 -13.86 -3.05
N TRP A 119 1.19 -13.16 -3.99
CA TRP A 119 2.05 -13.75 -5.00
C TRP A 119 3.42 -13.11 -4.90
N GLY A 120 4.46 -13.93 -4.90
CA GLY A 120 5.82 -13.43 -4.87
C GLY A 120 6.72 -14.28 -5.73
N ASN A 121 7.76 -13.66 -6.26
CA ASN A 121 8.74 -14.34 -7.08
C ASN A 121 10.12 -13.73 -6.86
N ARG A 122 11.11 -14.59 -6.77
CA ARG A 122 12.51 -14.20 -6.75
C ARG A 122 13.09 -14.42 -8.13
N ILE A 123 13.74 -13.40 -8.68
CA ILE A 123 14.41 -13.47 -9.97
C ILE A 123 15.87 -13.74 -9.67
N ILE A 124 16.36 -14.86 -10.19
CA ILE A 124 17.75 -15.28 -9.99
C ILE A 124 18.39 -15.41 -11.36
N ARG A 125 19.57 -14.84 -11.51
CA ARG A 125 20.34 -14.94 -12.74
C ARG A 125 20.65 -16.42 -13.04
N ALA A 126 20.34 -16.80 -14.26
CA ALA A 126 20.63 -18.16 -14.73
C ALA A 126 22.15 -18.37 -14.96
#